data_cb8df9885eb4c10f1ff1bbeed57f6dde
#
_entry.id   cb8df9885eb4c10f1ff1bbeed57f6dde
#
_cell.length_a   1.000
_cell.length_b   1.000
_cell.length_c   1.000
_cell.angle_alpha   90.00
_cell.angle_beta   90.00
_cell.angle_gamma   90.00
#
_symmetry.space_group_name_H-M   'P 1'
#
loop_
_entity.id
_entity.type
_entity.pdbx_description
1 polymer ?
#
loop_
_entity_poly.entity_id
_entity_poly.type
_entity_poly.pdbx_seq_one_letter_code
_entity_poly.pdbx_strand_id
1 'polypeptide(L)'
;ELHGVSNQARTSLIRCVPQYINLKIYDNIKVTELAKQFYLSESALRSRFKEEIGVPINEYVNKRKIEESKMMIWSGIPAGEIARRLSFYDLSHYYRTFKKYTGVTPQQFRDTNIIGQEM
;
A
#
# COMPACT_ATOMS: atom_id res chain seq x y z
N GLU A 1 -1.61 20.99 -23.46
CA GLU A 1 -1.80 22.22 -22.79
C GLU A 1 -2.19 22.05 -21.36
N LEU A 2 -1.17 22.19 -20.50
CA LEU A 2 -1.41 21.98 -19.09
C LEU A 2 -2.25 23.07 -18.47
N HIS A 3 -2.10 24.30 -18.94
CA HIS A 3 -2.90 25.38 -18.39
C HIS A 3 -4.37 25.30 -18.82
N GLY A 4 -4.67 24.43 -19.77
CA GLY A 4 -6.05 24.15 -20.14
C GLY A 4 -6.67 23.01 -19.37
N VAL A 5 -5.87 22.34 -18.50
CA VAL A 5 -6.37 21.21 -17.73
C VAL A 5 -7.24 21.73 -16.58
N SER A 6 -8.48 21.28 -16.55
CA SER A 6 -9.42 21.69 -15.51
C SER A 6 -9.14 20.95 -14.20
N ASN A 7 -9.77 21.42 -13.11
CA ASN A 7 -9.71 20.72 -11.84
C ASN A 7 -10.24 19.30 -11.96
N GLN A 8 -11.23 19.10 -12.81
CA GLN A 8 -11.79 17.78 -13.03
C GLN A 8 -10.77 16.83 -13.65
N ALA A 9 -9.96 17.33 -14.61
CA ALA A 9 -8.92 16.50 -15.22
C ALA A 9 -7.83 16.17 -14.21
N ARG A 10 -7.48 17.10 -13.33
CA ARG A 10 -6.51 16.84 -12.27
C ARG A 10 -7.02 15.80 -11.28
N THR A 11 -8.31 15.87 -10.97
CA THR A 11 -8.95 14.87 -10.12
C THR A 11 -8.84 13.49 -10.75
N SER A 12 -9.03 13.41 -12.08
CA SER A 12 -8.89 12.15 -12.79
C SER A 12 -7.47 11.60 -12.68
N LEU A 13 -6.46 12.47 -12.72
CA LEU A 13 -5.07 12.03 -12.55
C LEU A 13 -4.83 11.44 -11.16
N ILE A 14 -5.46 12.01 -10.13
CA ILE A 14 -5.34 11.47 -8.78
C ILE A 14 -5.83 10.03 -8.73
N ARG A 15 -6.85 9.71 -9.50
CA ARG A 15 -7.39 8.34 -9.52
C ARG A 15 -6.42 7.34 -10.15
N CYS A 16 -5.39 7.83 -10.84
CA CYS A 16 -4.34 6.96 -11.36
C CYS A 16 -3.28 6.61 -10.31
N VAL A 17 -3.24 7.35 -9.21
CA VAL A 17 -2.24 7.14 -8.18
C VAL A 17 -2.33 5.74 -7.55
N PRO A 18 -3.53 5.23 -7.20
CA PRO A 18 -3.62 3.87 -6.68
C PRO A 18 -3.04 2.82 -7.62
N GLN A 19 -3.27 2.97 -8.92
CA GLN A 19 -2.73 2.02 -9.90
C GLN A 19 -1.21 2.08 -9.94
N TYR A 20 -0.66 3.28 -9.88
CA TYR A 20 0.79 3.46 -9.84
C TYR A 20 1.38 2.83 -8.58
N ILE A 21 0.72 3.04 -7.44
CA ILE A 21 1.14 2.43 -6.18
C ILE A 21 1.13 0.91 -6.30
N ASN A 22 0.10 0.34 -6.90
CA ASN A 22 0.01 -1.10 -7.07
C ASN A 22 1.15 -1.65 -7.92
N LEU A 23 1.55 -0.93 -8.95
CA LEU A 23 2.68 -1.34 -9.78
C LEU A 23 4.00 -1.31 -9.03
N LYS A 24 4.10 -0.45 -8.01
CA LYS A 24 5.32 -0.25 -7.23
C LYS A 24 5.22 -0.85 -5.83
N ILE A 25 4.29 -1.79 -5.62
CA ILE A 25 3.97 -2.23 -4.27
C ILE A 25 5.14 -2.89 -3.54
N TYR A 26 6.08 -3.47 -4.29
CA TYR A 26 7.26 -4.09 -3.69
C TYR A 26 8.36 -3.09 -3.38
N ASP A 27 8.23 -1.85 -3.84
CA ASP A 27 9.25 -0.83 -3.66
C ASP A 27 9.01 -0.03 -2.39
N ASN A 28 10.04 0.70 -1.96
CA ASN A 28 9.89 1.67 -0.89
C ASN A 28 9.27 2.93 -1.49
N ILE A 29 7.96 3.05 -1.37
CA ILE A 29 7.21 4.15 -1.97
C ILE A 29 7.34 5.41 -1.12
N LYS A 30 7.96 6.44 -1.68
CA LYS A 30 8.10 7.73 -1.02
C LYS A 30 7.12 8.72 -1.60
N VAL A 31 6.35 9.37 -0.71
CA VAL A 31 5.33 10.33 -1.15
C VAL A 31 5.94 11.48 -1.92
N THR A 32 7.15 11.92 -1.55
CA THR A 32 7.82 13.00 -2.27
C THR A 32 8.08 12.64 -3.73
N GLU A 33 8.53 11.41 -3.98
CA GLU A 33 8.79 10.96 -5.35
C GLU A 33 7.50 10.74 -6.11
N LEU A 34 6.51 10.20 -5.42
CA LEU A 34 5.19 9.97 -6.01
C LEU A 34 4.57 11.30 -6.46
N ALA A 35 4.68 12.33 -5.62
CA ALA A 35 4.17 13.65 -5.96
C ALA A 35 4.82 14.19 -7.24
N LYS A 36 6.12 13.99 -7.39
CA LYS A 36 6.82 14.42 -8.61
C LYS A 36 6.28 13.73 -9.85
N GLN A 37 5.95 12.45 -9.74
CA GLN A 37 5.40 11.70 -10.87
C GLN A 37 4.09 12.28 -11.35
N PHE A 38 3.32 12.87 -10.46
CA PHE A 38 2.01 13.42 -10.79
C PHE A 38 2.00 14.93 -10.82
N TYR A 39 3.19 15.56 -10.86
CA TYR A 39 3.34 17.01 -11.02
C TYR A 39 2.63 17.80 -9.91
N LEU A 40 2.70 17.26 -8.69
CA LEU A 40 2.08 17.87 -7.51
C LEU A 40 3.10 18.08 -6.42
N SER A 41 2.83 19.02 -5.52
CA SER A 41 3.56 19.09 -4.27
C SER A 41 3.13 17.92 -3.37
N GLU A 42 3.96 17.58 -2.39
CA GLU A 42 3.61 16.51 -1.46
C GLU A 42 2.31 16.83 -0.74
N SER A 43 2.15 18.09 -0.29
CA SER A 43 0.95 18.52 0.39
C SER A 43 -0.29 18.38 -0.49
N ALA A 44 -0.19 18.80 -1.74
CA ALA A 44 -1.31 18.70 -2.68
C ALA A 44 -1.66 17.23 -2.94
N LEU A 45 -0.66 16.39 -3.11
CA LEU A 45 -0.91 14.97 -3.34
C LEU A 45 -1.64 14.35 -2.16
N ARG A 46 -1.16 14.60 -0.94
CA ARG A 46 -1.80 14.03 0.25
C ARG A 46 -3.24 14.48 0.39
N SER A 47 -3.48 15.77 0.21
CA SER A 47 -4.81 16.34 0.35
C SER A 47 -5.77 15.80 -0.70
N ARG A 48 -5.36 15.82 -1.97
CA ARG A 48 -6.22 15.36 -3.05
C ARG A 48 -6.45 13.86 -3.02
N PHE A 49 -5.43 13.10 -2.62
CA PHE A 49 -5.58 11.64 -2.52
C PHE A 49 -6.64 11.29 -1.49
N LYS A 50 -6.55 11.90 -0.29
CA LYS A 50 -7.53 11.63 0.76
C LYS A 50 -8.93 12.04 0.33
N GLU A 51 -9.04 13.18 -0.35
CA GLU A 51 -10.34 13.67 -0.81
C GLU A 51 -10.96 12.73 -1.85
N GLU A 52 -10.16 12.29 -2.84
CA GLU A 52 -10.68 11.48 -3.93
C GLU A 52 -10.80 10.00 -3.60
N ILE A 53 -9.82 9.48 -2.87
CA ILE A 53 -9.74 8.04 -2.60
C ILE A 53 -10.39 7.68 -1.27
N GLY A 54 -10.45 8.64 -0.35
CA GLY A 54 -11.14 8.45 0.92
C GLY A 54 -10.28 8.07 2.10
N VAL A 55 -9.01 7.74 1.88
CA VAL A 55 -8.08 7.39 2.96
C VAL A 55 -6.74 8.06 2.72
N PRO A 56 -5.95 8.31 3.78
CA PRO A 56 -4.61 8.87 3.61
C PRO A 56 -3.74 7.94 2.76
N ILE A 57 -2.85 8.55 1.98
CA ILE A 57 -2.02 7.81 1.03
C ILE A 57 -1.13 6.77 1.72
N ASN A 58 -0.55 7.09 2.87
CA ASN A 58 0.29 6.14 3.59
C ASN A 58 -0.50 4.94 4.06
N GLU A 59 -1.72 5.17 4.50
CA GLU A 59 -2.61 4.09 4.91
C GLU A 59 -2.95 3.20 3.73
N TYR A 60 -3.22 3.81 2.58
CA TYR A 60 -3.51 3.05 1.37
C TYR A 60 -2.33 2.15 1.00
N VAL A 61 -1.11 2.70 1.01
CA VAL A 61 0.09 1.93 0.67
C VAL A 61 0.27 0.76 1.62
N ASN A 62 0.15 1.02 2.92
CA ASN A 62 0.34 -0.02 3.93
C ASN A 62 -0.71 -1.13 3.81
N LYS A 63 -1.96 -0.74 3.61
CA LYS A 63 -3.02 -1.74 3.43
C LYS A 63 -2.77 -2.60 2.20
N ARG A 64 -2.33 -2.00 1.10
CA ARG A 64 -2.03 -2.76 -0.11
C ARG A 64 -0.86 -3.71 0.10
N LYS A 65 0.17 -3.27 0.82
CA LYS A 65 1.29 -4.17 1.13
C LYS A 65 0.84 -5.33 2.00
N ILE A 66 -0.03 -5.08 2.96
CA ILE A 66 -0.55 -6.15 3.81
C ILE A 66 -1.38 -7.14 3.00
N GLU A 67 -2.21 -6.65 2.08
CA GLU A 67 -2.98 -7.55 1.21
C GLU A 67 -2.05 -8.42 0.37
N GLU A 68 -0.99 -7.83 -0.17
CA GLU A 68 0.01 -8.58 -0.93
C GLU A 68 0.69 -9.62 -0.05
N SER A 69 0.99 -9.27 1.21
CA SER A 69 1.67 -10.17 2.12
C SER A 69 0.83 -11.41 2.44
N LYS A 70 -0.50 -11.30 2.41
CA LYS A 70 -1.37 -12.45 2.66
C LYS A 70 -1.15 -13.54 1.62
N MET A 71 -1.02 -13.15 0.36
CA MET A 71 -0.75 -14.10 -0.72
C MET A 71 0.60 -14.77 -0.52
N MET A 72 1.58 -14.01 -0.06
CA MET A 72 2.91 -14.55 0.19
C MET A 72 2.91 -15.52 1.36
N ILE A 73 2.12 -15.23 2.41
CA ILE A 73 1.96 -16.14 3.53
C ILE A 73 1.37 -17.47 3.03
N TRP A 74 0.34 -17.40 2.22
CA TRP A 74 -0.29 -18.61 1.66
C TRP A 74 0.66 -19.39 0.77
N SER A 75 1.60 -18.70 0.14
CA SER A 75 2.62 -19.36 -0.69
C SER A 75 3.76 -19.97 0.15
N GLY A 76 3.71 -19.83 1.46
CA GLY A 76 4.71 -20.41 2.34
C GLY A 76 5.95 -19.58 2.55
N ILE A 77 5.93 -18.31 2.17
CA ILE A 77 7.11 -17.46 2.30
C ILE A 77 7.23 -17.00 3.76
N PRO A 78 8.43 -17.13 4.36
CA PRO A 78 8.61 -16.70 5.77
C PRO A 78 8.41 -15.21 5.95
N ALA A 79 7.95 -14.81 7.14
CA ALA A 79 7.63 -13.42 7.44
C ALA A 79 8.80 -12.47 7.21
N GLY A 80 10.01 -12.87 7.58
CA GLY A 80 11.19 -12.03 7.35
C GLY A 80 11.44 -11.75 5.88
N GLU A 81 11.23 -12.75 5.06
CA GLU A 81 11.38 -12.60 3.61
C GLU A 81 10.28 -11.71 3.04
N ILE A 82 9.05 -11.87 3.53
CA ILE A 82 7.94 -11.02 3.11
C ILE A 82 8.23 -9.57 3.42
N ALA A 83 8.67 -9.27 4.66
CA ALA A 83 8.99 -7.91 5.07
C ALA A 83 10.05 -7.30 4.15
N ARG A 84 11.07 -8.08 3.80
CA ARG A 84 12.13 -7.62 2.92
C ARG A 84 11.61 -7.34 1.51
N ARG A 85 10.84 -8.28 0.96
CA ARG A 85 10.34 -8.15 -0.42
C ARG A 85 9.37 -6.99 -0.58
N LEU A 86 8.59 -6.70 0.46
CA LEU A 86 7.62 -5.60 0.41
C LEU A 86 8.20 -4.28 0.92
N SER A 87 9.51 -4.25 1.17
CA SER A 87 10.22 -3.03 1.56
C SER A 87 9.68 -2.42 2.85
N PHE A 88 9.31 -3.27 3.80
CA PHE A 88 9.08 -2.79 5.16
C PHE A 88 10.42 -2.47 5.80
N TYR A 89 10.42 -1.51 6.72
CA TYR A 89 11.66 -1.08 7.36
C TYR A 89 12.37 -2.25 8.06
N ASP A 90 11.60 -3.05 8.81
CA ASP A 90 12.10 -4.25 9.45
C ASP A 90 10.94 -5.20 9.72
N LEU A 91 11.26 -6.36 10.28
CA LEU A 91 10.26 -7.38 10.59
C LEU A 91 9.24 -6.88 11.61
N SER A 92 9.70 -6.11 12.61
CA SER A 92 8.82 -5.57 13.64
C SER A 92 7.81 -4.61 13.04
N HIS A 93 8.24 -3.76 12.11
CA HIS A 93 7.33 -2.84 11.41
C HIS A 93 6.27 -3.61 10.64
N TYR A 94 6.67 -4.66 9.95
CA TYR A 94 5.73 -5.52 9.21
C TYR A 94 4.72 -6.13 10.17
N TYR A 95 5.17 -6.69 11.29
CA TYR A 95 4.27 -7.32 12.26
C TYR A 95 3.26 -6.32 12.82
N ARG A 96 3.71 -5.15 13.21
CA ARG A 96 2.80 -4.12 13.76
C ARG A 96 1.78 -3.69 12.72
N THR A 97 2.23 -3.48 11.49
CA THR A 97 1.34 -3.05 10.41
C THR A 97 0.34 -4.14 10.08
N PHE A 98 0.79 -5.39 9.99
CA PHE A 98 -0.11 -6.51 9.71
C PHE A 98 -1.19 -6.61 10.78
N LYS A 99 -0.79 -6.57 12.05
CA LYS A 99 -1.74 -6.68 13.15
C LYS A 99 -2.71 -5.50 13.17
N LYS A 100 -2.24 -4.31 12.82
CA LYS A 100 -3.09 -3.13 12.78
C LYS A 100 -4.24 -3.30 11.78
N TYR A 101 -3.97 -3.87 10.62
CA TYR A 101 -4.97 -3.97 9.56
C TYR A 101 -5.73 -5.28 9.52
N THR A 102 -5.23 -6.33 10.16
CA THR A 102 -5.90 -7.64 10.15
C THR A 102 -6.39 -8.08 11.51
N GLY A 103 -5.87 -7.48 12.59
CA GLY A 103 -6.22 -7.86 13.94
C GLY A 103 -5.40 -9.02 14.50
N VAL A 104 -4.60 -9.67 13.67
CA VAL A 104 -3.79 -10.83 14.10
C VAL A 104 -2.36 -10.69 13.59
N THR A 105 -1.46 -11.50 14.13
CA THR A 105 -0.08 -11.54 13.63
C THR A 105 -0.01 -12.36 12.35
N PRO A 106 1.05 -12.20 11.55
CA PRO A 106 1.24 -13.05 10.38
C PRO A 106 1.22 -14.53 10.70
N GLN A 107 1.80 -14.94 11.83
CA GLN A 107 1.81 -16.33 12.22
C GLN A 107 0.40 -16.84 12.55
N GLN A 108 -0.36 -16.04 13.29
CA GLN A 108 -1.75 -16.39 13.60
C GLN A 108 -2.57 -16.48 12.33
N PHE A 109 -2.36 -15.57 11.41
CA PHE A 109 -3.05 -15.58 10.13
C PHE A 109 -2.72 -16.85 9.34
N ARG A 110 -1.44 -17.23 9.31
CA ARG A 110 -1.00 -18.45 8.62
C ARG A 110 -1.68 -19.68 9.20
N ASP A 111 -1.68 -19.79 10.53
CA ASP A 111 -2.26 -20.95 11.19
C ASP A 111 -3.75 -21.06 10.94
N THR A 112 -4.46 -19.94 11.05
CA THR A 112 -5.90 -19.92 10.83
C THR A 112 -6.25 -20.31 9.40
N ASN A 113 -5.51 -19.80 8.43
CA ASN A 113 -5.82 -20.09 7.03
C ASN A 113 -5.48 -21.51 6.64
N ILE A 114 -4.44 -22.10 7.23
CA ILE A 114 -4.14 -23.51 7.00
C ILE A 114 -5.31 -24.36 7.47
N ILE A 115 -5.82 -24.10 8.67
CA ILE A 115 -6.98 -24.80 9.21
C ILE A 115 -8.19 -24.61 8.31
N GLY A 116 -8.43 -23.39 7.87
CA GLY A 116 -9.55 -23.09 7.00
C GLY A 116 -9.46 -23.79 5.67
N GLN A 117 -8.27 -23.94 5.12
CA GLN A 117 -8.07 -24.60 3.84
C GLN A 117 -8.30 -26.11 3.91
N GLU A 118 -8.12 -26.70 5.08
CA GLU A 118 -8.35 -28.12 5.26
C GLU A 118 -9.83 -28.46 5.34
N MET A 119 -10.65 -27.49 5.54
CA MET A 119 -12.10 -27.67 5.62
C MET A 119 -12.76 -27.49 4.26
#